data_4de77d5340f82485191b7f03c66aa1a0
#
_entry.id   4de77d5340f82485191b7f03c66aa1a0
#
_cell.length_a   1.000
_cell.length_b   1.000
_cell.length_c   1.000
_cell.angle_alpha   90.00
_cell.angle_beta   90.00
_cell.angle_gamma   90.00
#
_symmetry.space_group_name_H-M   'P 1'
#
loop_
_entity.id
_entity.type
_entity.pdbx_description
1 polymer ?
#
loop_
_entity_poly.entity_id
_entity_poly.type
_entity_poly.pdbx_seq_one_letter_code
_entity_poly.pdbx_strand_id
1 'polypeptide(L)'
;MALPHSKVYFGDRLVDAQDATLGVATSAVLYGLSVYTVFPVQVDGERRTAFRLLDHYQRLVESCKIIGIDTFASQWTFERFVQATRDVVAANAPTTEVYVRATVHVDESIPGTRVRGLHTTVSIFLYDANPIVPQGGMRLKTSVWRRIPDNAIPSRAKVNGAYVNSVLAKQDAIDSGFDDCIFLDINGHVCELSAANIFLVRNGVLVTPDVTSDILDGINRRTILTLAREEGLTVQERTVDLTELYIADEVFVCGTSAGVAPVYEIDGRAVGSKESGPVTLTLRKRHQAALASDEVHGWVSVL
;
A
#
# COMPACT_ATOMS: atom_id res chain seq x y z
N MET A 1 -14.76 -9.80 6.71
CA MET A 1 -13.73 -8.98 7.40
C MET A 1 -12.59 -9.94 7.69
N ALA A 2 -11.37 -9.64 7.22
CA ALA A 2 -10.21 -10.49 7.51
C ALA A 2 -9.80 -10.33 8.98
N LEU A 3 -9.59 -11.43 9.67
CA LEU A 3 -9.04 -11.46 11.03
C LEU A 3 -7.55 -11.80 10.97
N PRO A 4 -6.74 -11.34 11.93
CA PRO A 4 -5.36 -11.80 12.03
C PRO A 4 -5.32 -13.30 12.33
N HIS A 5 -4.31 -13.98 11.79
CA HIS A 5 -4.03 -15.37 12.15
C HIS A 5 -3.66 -15.48 13.64
N SER A 6 -3.66 -16.70 14.18
CA SER A 6 -3.56 -16.95 15.62
C SER A 6 -2.25 -16.53 16.27
N LYS A 7 -1.15 -16.49 15.52
CA LYS A 7 0.19 -16.10 16.02
C LYS A 7 0.64 -14.79 15.42
N VAL A 8 1.16 -13.91 16.26
CA VAL A 8 1.68 -12.57 15.95
C VAL A 8 3.09 -12.47 16.50
N TYR A 9 4.01 -11.89 15.73
CA TYR A 9 5.28 -11.42 16.28
C TYR A 9 5.05 -10.06 16.93
N PHE A 10 5.31 -9.95 18.22
CA PHE A 10 5.06 -8.73 18.99
C PHE A 10 6.25 -8.43 19.90
N GLY A 11 6.84 -7.24 19.73
CA GLY A 11 8.08 -6.84 20.40
C GLY A 11 9.29 -7.64 19.89
N ASP A 12 9.61 -8.72 20.58
CA ASP A 12 10.78 -9.57 20.30
C ASP A 12 10.45 -11.08 20.19
N ARG A 13 9.17 -11.45 20.23
CA ARG A 13 8.73 -12.86 20.30
C ARG A 13 7.38 -13.09 19.61
N LEU A 14 7.11 -14.37 19.35
CA LEU A 14 5.78 -14.85 18.95
C LEU A 14 4.86 -14.93 20.17
N VAL A 15 3.64 -14.42 19.99
CA VAL A 15 2.56 -14.46 20.98
C VAL A 15 1.25 -14.88 20.31
N ASP A 16 0.25 -15.24 21.10
CA ASP A 16 -1.11 -15.38 20.58
C ASP A 16 -1.68 -14.01 20.19
N ALA A 17 -2.49 -13.95 19.15
CA ALA A 17 -3.00 -12.67 18.62
C ALA A 17 -3.75 -11.85 19.67
N GLN A 18 -4.46 -12.49 20.60
CA GLN A 18 -5.16 -11.84 21.70
C GLN A 18 -4.22 -11.18 22.73
N ASP A 19 -2.97 -11.64 22.81
CA ASP A 19 -1.95 -11.12 23.75
C ASP A 19 -1.10 -10.00 23.14
N ALA A 20 -1.19 -9.78 21.82
CA ALA A 20 -0.52 -8.66 21.11
C ALA A 20 -1.28 -7.34 21.34
N THR A 21 -1.11 -6.73 22.50
CA THR A 21 -1.88 -5.56 22.95
C THR A 21 -1.01 -4.33 23.15
N LEU A 22 -1.55 -3.15 22.82
CA LEU A 22 -0.98 -1.85 23.14
C LEU A 22 -1.81 -1.16 24.22
N GLY A 23 -1.13 -0.47 25.13
CA GLY A 23 -1.79 0.33 26.16
C GLY A 23 -2.56 1.51 25.56
N VAL A 24 -3.74 1.82 26.10
CA VAL A 24 -4.59 2.94 25.62
C VAL A 24 -3.92 4.31 25.76
N ALA A 25 -2.93 4.45 26.64
CA ALA A 25 -2.21 5.69 26.89
C ALA A 25 -0.94 5.88 26.03
N THR A 26 -0.67 4.97 25.09
CA THR A 26 0.51 5.05 24.22
C THR A 26 0.34 6.07 23.10
N SER A 27 1.44 6.63 22.60
CA SER A 27 1.41 7.57 21.48
C SER A 27 0.81 6.96 20.22
N ALA A 28 1.01 5.65 19.99
CA ALA A 28 0.40 4.93 18.88
C ALA A 28 -1.13 4.97 18.93
N VAL A 29 -1.73 4.87 20.12
CA VAL A 29 -3.19 4.91 20.31
C VAL A 29 -3.70 6.37 20.39
N LEU A 30 -3.05 7.23 21.18
CA LEU A 30 -3.50 8.60 21.41
C LEU A 30 -3.39 9.49 20.16
N TYR A 31 -2.32 9.30 19.37
CA TYR A 31 -1.98 10.21 18.26
C TYR A 31 -1.88 9.50 16.89
N GLY A 32 -2.12 8.18 16.83
CA GLY A 32 -1.90 7.40 15.61
C GLY A 32 -0.42 7.33 15.20
N LEU A 33 0.51 7.53 16.15
CA LEU A 33 1.95 7.63 15.88
C LEU A 33 2.54 6.23 15.69
N SER A 34 2.36 5.71 14.48
CA SER A 34 2.92 4.44 14.03
C SER A 34 3.04 4.44 12.51
N VAL A 35 3.99 3.67 11.99
CA VAL A 35 4.21 3.46 10.56
C VAL A 35 4.13 1.98 10.23
N TYR A 36 3.72 1.66 8.99
CA TYR A 36 3.54 0.26 8.64
C TYR A 36 3.90 -0.04 7.18
N THR A 37 4.06 -1.31 6.90
CA THR A 37 4.11 -1.84 5.54
C THR A 37 3.21 -3.07 5.43
N VAL A 38 2.73 -3.36 4.21
CA VAL A 38 1.96 -4.57 3.88
C VAL A 38 2.51 -5.15 2.60
N PHE A 39 2.80 -6.45 2.59
CA PHE A 39 3.28 -7.17 1.41
C PHE A 39 2.62 -8.55 1.31
N PRO A 40 2.46 -9.08 0.08
CA PRO A 40 1.91 -10.40 -0.13
C PRO A 40 2.95 -11.49 0.18
N VAL A 41 2.48 -12.59 0.71
CA VAL A 41 3.20 -13.86 0.78
C VAL A 41 2.43 -14.89 -0.05
N GLN A 42 3.06 -15.30 -1.14
CA GLN A 42 2.56 -16.36 -2.02
C GLN A 42 2.81 -17.73 -1.38
N VAL A 43 1.88 -18.63 -1.57
CA VAL A 43 1.92 -19.99 -1.06
C VAL A 43 1.83 -20.95 -2.24
N ASP A 44 2.91 -21.73 -2.46
CA ASP A 44 2.97 -22.78 -3.48
C ASP A 44 3.53 -24.06 -2.83
N GLY A 45 2.64 -25.00 -2.51
CA GLY A 45 2.99 -26.18 -1.73
C GLY A 45 3.63 -25.80 -0.38
N GLU A 46 4.88 -26.20 -0.16
CA GLU A 46 5.67 -25.84 1.03
C GLU A 46 6.41 -24.50 0.86
N ARG A 47 6.50 -23.99 -0.35
CA ARG A 47 7.24 -22.76 -0.64
C ARG A 47 6.41 -21.54 -0.23
N ARG A 48 7.06 -20.62 0.49
CA ARG A 48 6.51 -19.32 0.88
C ARG A 48 7.41 -18.24 0.33
N THR A 49 6.86 -17.30 -0.41
CA THR A 49 7.65 -16.22 -1.02
C THR A 49 7.01 -14.86 -0.76
N ALA A 50 7.85 -13.89 -0.38
CA ALA A 50 7.46 -12.50 -0.21
C ALA A 50 7.90 -11.67 -1.42
N PHE A 51 7.01 -10.84 -1.94
CA PHE A 51 7.31 -9.96 -3.05
C PHE A 51 7.91 -8.63 -2.57
N ARG A 52 9.09 -8.27 -3.11
CA ARG A 52 9.84 -7.03 -2.85
C ARG A 52 10.05 -6.73 -1.35
N LEU A 53 10.38 -7.77 -0.60
CA LEU A 53 10.51 -7.70 0.86
C LEU A 53 11.53 -6.64 1.30
N LEU A 54 12.65 -6.51 0.59
CA LEU A 54 13.67 -5.48 0.88
C LEU A 54 13.10 -4.07 0.68
N ASP A 55 12.38 -3.81 -0.40
CA ASP A 55 11.75 -2.50 -0.64
C ASP A 55 10.71 -2.15 0.45
N HIS A 56 9.96 -3.15 0.90
CA HIS A 56 9.00 -2.97 2.01
C HIS A 56 9.69 -2.63 3.31
N TYR A 57 10.80 -3.29 3.63
CA TYR A 57 11.61 -2.96 4.79
C TYR A 57 12.23 -1.57 4.67
N GLN A 58 12.84 -1.23 3.53
CA GLN A 58 13.46 0.08 3.30
C GLN A 58 12.43 1.21 3.47
N ARG A 59 11.24 1.08 2.86
CA ARG A 59 10.17 2.07 3.04
C ARG A 59 9.69 2.17 4.49
N LEU A 60 9.68 1.07 5.25
CA LEU A 60 9.35 1.12 6.67
C LEU A 60 10.40 1.91 7.46
N VAL A 61 11.70 1.69 7.19
CA VAL A 61 12.81 2.46 7.77
C VAL A 61 12.71 3.95 7.39
N GLU A 62 12.47 4.25 6.11
CA GLU A 62 12.29 5.62 5.62
C GLU A 62 11.09 6.30 6.27
N SER A 63 9.96 5.59 6.40
CA SER A 63 8.77 6.11 7.10
C SER A 63 9.08 6.45 8.55
N CYS A 64 9.82 5.59 9.28
CA CYS A 64 10.29 5.88 10.63
C CYS A 64 11.15 7.15 10.66
N LYS A 65 12.13 7.25 9.76
CA LYS A 65 13.04 8.39 9.68
C LYS A 65 12.29 9.71 9.40
N ILE A 66 11.35 9.69 8.46
CA ILE A 66 10.57 10.88 8.06
C ILE A 66 9.78 11.45 9.25
N ILE A 67 9.09 10.58 10.02
CA ILE A 67 8.28 11.06 11.16
C ILE A 67 9.08 11.13 12.47
N GLY A 68 10.39 10.83 12.45
CA GLY A 68 11.30 11.01 13.58
C GLY A 68 11.35 9.84 14.57
N ILE A 69 10.87 8.65 14.21
CA ILE A 69 11.12 7.40 14.97
C ILE A 69 12.58 6.99 14.73
N ASP A 70 13.48 7.30 15.68
CA ASP A 70 14.93 7.13 15.54
C ASP A 70 15.46 5.80 16.12
N THR A 71 14.63 5.07 16.85
CA THR A 71 15.02 3.82 17.51
C THR A 71 14.91 2.58 16.61
N PHE A 72 14.06 2.60 15.59
CA PHE A 72 13.76 1.41 14.78
C PHE A 72 14.98 0.91 13.99
N ALA A 73 15.61 1.76 13.18
CA ALA A 73 16.67 1.35 12.28
C ALA A 73 17.93 0.78 12.97
N SER A 74 18.20 1.19 14.22
CA SER A 74 19.32 0.66 15.02
C SER A 74 19.03 -0.69 15.64
N GLN A 75 17.76 -1.04 15.86
CA GLN A 75 17.34 -2.26 16.53
C GLN A 75 16.86 -3.35 15.55
N TRP A 76 16.39 -2.95 14.38
CA TRP A 76 15.80 -3.83 13.37
C TRP A 76 16.59 -3.78 12.07
N THR A 77 17.57 -4.70 11.93
CA THR A 77 18.24 -4.92 10.65
C THR A 77 17.32 -5.64 9.67
N PHE A 78 17.65 -5.65 8.37
CA PHE A 78 16.88 -6.40 7.38
C PHE A 78 16.83 -7.90 7.70
N GLU A 79 17.94 -8.49 8.14
CA GLU A 79 18.01 -9.89 8.53
C GLU A 79 17.06 -10.21 9.69
N ARG A 80 17.01 -9.35 10.72
CA ARG A 80 16.07 -9.50 11.84
C ARG A 80 14.62 -9.41 11.35
N PHE A 81 14.33 -8.47 10.46
CA PHE A 81 12.99 -8.30 9.88
C PHE A 81 12.56 -9.53 9.08
N VAL A 82 13.47 -10.09 8.25
CA VAL A 82 13.24 -11.32 7.50
C VAL A 82 13.00 -12.49 8.45
N GLN A 83 13.82 -12.64 9.50
CA GLN A 83 13.67 -13.75 10.46
C GLN A 83 12.34 -13.67 11.20
N ALA A 84 11.97 -12.51 11.72
CA ALA A 84 10.68 -12.32 12.38
C ALA A 84 9.49 -12.60 11.44
N THR A 85 9.63 -12.25 10.16
CA THR A 85 8.63 -12.57 9.13
C THR A 85 8.54 -14.08 8.90
N ARG A 86 9.68 -14.78 8.79
CA ARG A 86 9.72 -16.25 8.69
C ARG A 86 9.08 -16.92 9.88
N ASP A 87 9.40 -16.47 11.09
CA ASP A 87 8.88 -17.04 12.32
C ASP A 87 7.35 -16.96 12.38
N VAL A 88 6.78 -15.81 12.05
CA VAL A 88 5.31 -15.65 12.07
C VAL A 88 4.62 -16.40 10.94
N VAL A 89 5.23 -16.50 9.76
CA VAL A 89 4.71 -17.30 8.64
C VAL A 89 4.75 -18.78 8.97
N ALA A 90 5.87 -19.28 9.51
CA ALA A 90 6.01 -20.67 9.92
C ALA A 90 5.03 -21.06 11.05
N ALA A 91 4.88 -20.19 12.05
CA ALA A 91 3.98 -20.44 13.18
C ALA A 91 2.49 -20.50 12.79
N ASN A 92 2.09 -19.80 11.73
CA ASN A 92 0.71 -19.81 11.24
C ASN A 92 0.47 -20.78 10.08
N ALA A 93 1.53 -21.26 9.42
CA ALA A 93 1.50 -22.22 8.32
C ALA A 93 0.37 -21.97 7.29
N PRO A 94 0.31 -20.77 6.67
CA PRO A 94 -0.79 -20.44 5.76
C PRO A 94 -0.82 -21.40 4.55
N THR A 95 -2.02 -21.81 4.13
CA THR A 95 -2.25 -22.71 3.00
C THR A 95 -2.66 -21.99 1.72
N THR A 96 -2.96 -20.71 1.82
CA THR A 96 -3.33 -19.82 0.71
C THR A 96 -2.54 -18.53 0.82
N GLU A 97 -2.57 -17.70 -0.23
CA GLU A 97 -1.96 -16.38 -0.20
C GLU A 97 -2.42 -15.56 1.02
N VAL A 98 -1.48 -14.90 1.67
CA VAL A 98 -1.74 -14.03 2.81
C VAL A 98 -1.05 -12.68 2.62
N TYR A 99 -1.57 -11.66 3.30
CA TYR A 99 -0.86 -10.40 3.50
C TYR A 99 -0.16 -10.41 4.86
N VAL A 100 1.10 -9.97 4.86
CA VAL A 100 1.86 -9.67 6.07
C VAL A 100 1.78 -8.17 6.32
N ARG A 101 1.33 -7.78 7.51
CA ARG A 101 1.40 -6.40 7.98
C ARG A 101 2.45 -6.30 9.07
N ALA A 102 3.46 -5.45 8.85
CA ALA A 102 4.45 -5.09 9.85
C ALA A 102 4.26 -3.62 10.24
N THR A 103 4.16 -3.35 11.53
CA THR A 103 3.93 -2.00 12.06
C THR A 103 4.94 -1.69 13.17
N VAL A 104 5.52 -0.50 13.11
CA VAL A 104 6.33 0.08 14.18
C VAL A 104 5.45 1.04 14.96
N HIS A 105 5.18 0.73 16.21
CA HIS A 105 4.34 1.50 17.11
C HIS A 105 5.21 2.33 18.08
N VAL A 106 4.92 3.60 18.26
CA VAL A 106 5.48 4.37 19.40
C VAL A 106 4.61 4.05 20.61
N ASP A 107 5.09 3.17 21.47
CA ASP A 107 4.32 2.61 22.60
C ASP A 107 4.68 3.23 23.96
N GLU A 108 5.44 4.32 23.97
CA GLU A 108 5.66 5.15 25.17
C GLU A 108 4.35 5.73 25.68
N SER A 109 4.13 5.65 27.00
CA SER A 109 2.91 6.13 27.65
C SER A 109 2.99 7.61 28.00
N ILE A 110 2.03 8.40 27.55
CA ILE A 110 1.84 9.83 27.86
C ILE A 110 3.13 10.68 27.71
N PRO A 111 3.87 10.57 26.58
CA PRO A 111 5.11 11.33 26.42
C PRO A 111 4.87 12.79 25.96
N GLY A 112 3.62 13.19 25.73
CA GLY A 112 3.26 14.43 25.04
C GLY A 112 3.47 14.33 23.52
N THR A 113 3.39 15.47 22.82
CA THR A 113 3.49 15.55 21.35
C THR A 113 4.96 15.56 20.90
N ARG A 114 5.70 14.49 21.15
CA ARG A 114 7.08 14.27 20.72
C ARG A 114 7.28 12.84 20.25
N VAL A 115 8.42 12.53 19.60
CA VAL A 115 8.67 11.21 19.02
C VAL A 115 10.10 10.70 19.27
N ARG A 116 11.12 11.57 19.23
CA ARG A 116 12.53 11.12 19.33
C ARG A 116 12.86 10.53 20.69
N GLY A 117 13.61 9.43 20.67
CA GLY A 117 14.07 8.72 21.87
C GLY A 117 12.95 7.96 22.59
N LEU A 118 11.75 7.86 22.01
CA LEU A 118 10.65 7.11 22.61
C LEU A 118 10.76 5.61 22.34
N HIS A 119 10.24 4.81 23.24
CA HIS A 119 10.17 3.37 23.08
C HIS A 119 9.26 2.99 21.92
N THR A 120 9.67 1.95 21.18
CA THR A 120 8.89 1.41 20.06
C THR A 120 8.73 -0.09 20.15
N THR A 121 7.54 -0.57 19.79
CA THR A 121 7.23 -1.98 19.65
C THR A 121 6.88 -2.30 18.20
N VAL A 122 7.38 -3.43 17.70
CA VAL A 122 7.05 -3.92 16.35
C VAL A 122 6.01 -5.03 16.46
N SER A 123 4.97 -4.94 15.64
CA SER A 123 4.05 -6.07 15.42
C SER A 123 4.14 -6.57 13.97
N ILE A 124 4.16 -7.89 13.77
CA ILE A 124 4.07 -8.52 12.45
C ILE A 124 3.00 -9.60 12.54
N PHE A 125 1.97 -9.51 11.68
CA PHE A 125 0.89 -10.47 11.64
C PHE A 125 0.43 -10.77 10.21
N LEU A 126 -0.25 -11.91 10.05
CA LEU A 126 -0.83 -12.37 8.80
C LEU A 126 -2.35 -12.18 8.81
N TYR A 127 -2.91 -11.97 7.63
CA TYR A 127 -4.35 -12.08 7.36
C TYR A 127 -4.58 -12.54 5.93
N ASP A 128 -5.71 -13.18 5.68
CA ASP A 128 -6.01 -13.76 4.37
C ASP A 128 -6.11 -12.71 3.28
N ALA A 129 -5.55 -13.01 2.12
CA ALA A 129 -5.57 -12.16 0.94
C ALA A 129 -6.94 -12.25 0.23
N ASN A 130 -7.95 -11.56 0.78
CA ASN A 130 -9.25 -11.49 0.14
C ASN A 130 -9.28 -10.42 -0.96
N PRO A 131 -9.88 -10.69 -2.12
CA PRO A 131 -10.07 -9.69 -3.16
C PRO A 131 -10.85 -8.48 -2.64
N ILE A 132 -10.28 -7.28 -2.82
CA ILE A 132 -10.93 -6.01 -2.44
C ILE A 132 -11.46 -5.25 -3.66
N VAL A 133 -11.13 -5.73 -4.86
CA VAL A 133 -11.55 -5.13 -6.13
C VAL A 133 -12.72 -5.94 -6.69
N PRO A 134 -13.81 -5.28 -7.12
CA PRO A 134 -14.93 -5.96 -7.78
C PRO A 134 -14.51 -6.70 -9.05
N GLN A 135 -15.18 -7.82 -9.35
CA GLN A 135 -15.01 -8.47 -10.64
C GLN A 135 -15.43 -7.52 -11.77
N GLY A 136 -14.57 -7.34 -12.76
CA GLY A 136 -14.83 -6.46 -13.91
C GLY A 136 -14.25 -5.05 -13.78
N GLY A 137 -13.75 -4.65 -12.61
CA GLY A 137 -13.10 -3.35 -12.39
C GLY A 137 -13.85 -2.44 -11.43
N MET A 138 -13.38 -1.19 -11.29
CA MET A 138 -13.81 -0.26 -10.26
C MET A 138 -14.59 0.93 -10.82
N ARG A 139 -15.50 1.44 -9.99
CA ARG A 139 -16.18 2.72 -10.15
C ARG A 139 -15.61 3.69 -9.11
N LEU A 140 -15.10 4.82 -9.56
CA LEU A 140 -14.43 5.79 -8.69
C LEU A 140 -15.19 7.11 -8.61
N LYS A 141 -15.17 7.72 -7.43
CA LYS A 141 -15.73 9.06 -7.17
C LYS A 141 -14.61 10.02 -6.83
N THR A 142 -14.59 11.19 -7.45
CA THR A 142 -13.73 12.29 -7.01
C THR A 142 -14.14 12.74 -5.60
N SER A 143 -13.19 12.69 -4.66
CA SER A 143 -13.45 13.01 -3.27
C SER A 143 -13.61 14.52 -3.04
N VAL A 144 -14.53 14.92 -2.16
CA VAL A 144 -14.60 16.27 -1.60
C VAL A 144 -13.44 16.52 -0.61
N TRP A 145 -12.94 15.45 0.02
CA TRP A 145 -11.78 15.51 0.90
C TRP A 145 -10.49 15.61 0.06
N ARG A 146 -9.64 16.57 0.41
CA ARG A 146 -8.34 16.72 -0.26
C ARG A 146 -7.32 15.77 0.34
N ARG A 147 -6.35 15.33 -0.47
CA ARG A 147 -5.20 14.59 0.04
C ARG A 147 -4.43 15.46 1.02
N ILE A 148 -4.00 14.88 2.13
CA ILE A 148 -3.16 15.58 3.10
C ILE A 148 -1.84 15.94 2.41
N PRO A 149 -1.45 17.24 2.36
CA PRO A 149 -0.21 17.64 1.71
C PRO A 149 1.03 17.18 2.49
N ASP A 150 2.14 16.96 1.78
CA ASP A 150 3.39 16.42 2.33
C ASP A 150 3.94 17.26 3.50
N ASN A 151 3.69 18.56 3.49
CA ASN A 151 4.10 19.48 4.56
C ASN A 151 3.14 19.53 5.78
N ALA A 152 2.09 18.71 5.79
CA ALA A 152 1.20 18.51 6.95
C ALA A 152 1.43 17.13 7.58
N ILE A 153 1.13 16.04 6.85
CA ILE A 153 1.52 14.68 7.21
C ILE A 153 2.17 14.08 5.96
N PRO A 154 3.49 13.80 5.99
CA PRO A 154 4.23 13.44 4.79
C PRO A 154 3.70 12.16 4.14
N SER A 155 3.21 12.30 2.91
CA SER A 155 2.61 11.20 2.12
C SER A 155 3.61 10.10 1.76
N ARG A 156 4.92 10.44 1.71
CA ARG A 156 6.00 9.46 1.51
C ARG A 156 6.14 8.47 2.65
N ALA A 157 5.72 8.85 3.86
CA ALA A 157 5.70 7.97 5.03
C ALA A 157 4.35 7.26 5.14
N LYS A 158 4.36 5.94 5.32
CA LYS A 158 3.13 5.16 5.48
C LYS A 158 2.68 5.18 6.94
N VAL A 159 2.08 6.32 7.36
CA VAL A 159 1.67 6.62 8.75
C VAL A 159 0.24 6.16 8.99
N ASN A 160 0.00 5.41 10.09
CA ASN A 160 -1.35 4.94 10.44
C ASN A 160 -2.34 6.10 10.68
N GLY A 161 -1.94 7.12 11.41
CA GLY A 161 -2.80 8.29 11.72
C GLY A 161 -3.28 9.04 10.47
N ALA A 162 -2.51 9.05 9.38
CA ALA A 162 -2.90 9.67 8.12
C ALA A 162 -4.10 8.97 7.44
N TYR A 163 -4.40 7.72 7.80
CA TYR A 163 -5.49 6.95 7.19
C TYR A 163 -6.88 7.41 7.58
N VAL A 164 -7.03 8.28 8.58
CA VAL A 164 -8.32 8.95 8.85
C VAL A 164 -8.80 9.69 7.59
N ASN A 165 -7.90 10.37 6.87
CA ASN A 165 -8.21 11.03 5.60
C ASN A 165 -8.73 10.02 4.55
N SER A 166 -8.07 8.86 4.41
CA SER A 166 -8.49 7.80 3.48
C SER A 166 -9.86 7.20 3.87
N VAL A 167 -10.12 7.01 5.17
CA VAL A 167 -11.40 6.47 5.67
C VAL A 167 -12.55 7.41 5.35
N LEU A 168 -12.40 8.73 5.61
CA LEU A 168 -13.42 9.73 5.32
C LEU A 168 -13.76 9.78 3.83
N ALA A 169 -12.76 9.81 2.97
CA ALA A 169 -12.96 9.90 1.53
C ALA A 169 -13.55 8.63 0.93
N LYS A 170 -13.07 7.46 1.38
CA LYS A 170 -13.59 6.18 0.91
C LYS A 170 -15.03 5.95 1.37
N GLN A 171 -15.35 6.29 2.62
CA GLN A 171 -16.71 6.13 3.13
C GLN A 171 -17.70 7.01 2.33
N ASP A 172 -17.35 8.26 2.04
CA ASP A 172 -18.17 9.14 1.19
C ASP A 172 -18.38 8.56 -0.22
N ALA A 173 -17.36 7.93 -0.80
CA ALA A 173 -17.49 7.24 -2.10
C ALA A 173 -18.45 6.05 -2.00
N ILE A 174 -18.31 5.20 -0.98
CA ILE A 174 -19.18 4.03 -0.75
C ILE A 174 -20.64 4.48 -0.53
N ASP A 175 -20.88 5.49 0.29
CA ASP A 175 -22.23 6.03 0.58
C ASP A 175 -22.88 6.61 -0.70
N SER A 176 -22.06 7.01 -1.67
CA SER A 176 -22.47 7.49 -2.99
C SER A 176 -22.60 6.38 -4.04
N GLY A 177 -22.37 5.10 -3.69
CA GLY A 177 -22.52 3.94 -4.58
C GLY A 177 -21.29 3.67 -5.47
N PHE A 178 -20.11 4.15 -5.09
CA PHE A 178 -18.83 3.89 -5.76
C PHE A 178 -17.95 2.93 -4.93
N ASP A 179 -16.90 2.37 -5.55
CA ASP A 179 -16.04 1.39 -4.91
C ASP A 179 -14.90 2.02 -4.11
N ASP A 180 -14.38 3.17 -4.57
CA ASP A 180 -13.32 3.94 -3.90
C ASP A 180 -13.34 5.40 -4.36
N CYS A 181 -12.48 6.22 -3.74
CA CYS A 181 -12.33 7.64 -4.04
C CYS A 181 -11.06 7.92 -4.85
N ILE A 182 -11.09 9.02 -5.62
CA ILE A 182 -9.91 9.69 -6.18
C ILE A 182 -9.65 10.93 -5.31
N PHE A 183 -8.46 11.00 -4.70
CA PHE A 183 -8.01 12.21 -4.05
C PHE A 183 -7.45 13.22 -5.05
N LEU A 184 -7.77 14.48 -4.82
CA LEU A 184 -7.07 15.61 -5.42
C LEU A 184 -6.21 16.31 -4.37
N ASP A 185 -5.12 16.94 -4.81
CA ASP A 185 -4.33 17.84 -3.99
C ASP A 185 -5.07 19.16 -3.70
N ILE A 186 -4.45 20.09 -2.97
CA ILE A 186 -5.04 21.39 -2.66
C ILE A 186 -5.24 22.29 -3.89
N ASN A 187 -4.55 22.01 -5.01
CA ASN A 187 -4.64 22.73 -6.26
C ASN A 187 -5.66 22.11 -7.24
N GLY A 188 -6.18 20.92 -6.92
CA GLY A 188 -7.17 20.21 -7.75
C GLY A 188 -6.57 19.17 -8.69
N HIS A 189 -5.27 18.85 -8.59
CA HIS A 189 -4.65 17.80 -9.38
C HIS A 189 -4.84 16.42 -8.75
N VAL A 190 -4.86 15.40 -9.59
CA VAL A 190 -5.05 14.00 -9.18
C VAL A 190 -3.84 13.54 -8.36
N CYS A 191 -4.13 12.90 -7.22
CA CYS A 191 -3.13 12.24 -6.37
C CYS A 191 -3.20 10.71 -6.54
N GLU A 192 -3.98 10.07 -5.72
CA GLU A 192 -4.12 8.62 -5.61
C GLU A 192 -5.51 8.25 -5.06
N LEU A 193 -5.81 6.96 -4.89
CA LEU A 193 -7.00 6.47 -4.21
C LEU A 193 -6.81 6.42 -2.68
N SER A 194 -7.80 5.88 -1.99
CA SER A 194 -7.73 5.70 -0.53
C SER A 194 -6.53 4.85 -0.08
N ALA A 195 -6.12 3.85 -0.89
CA ALA A 195 -5.02 2.93 -0.61
C ALA A 195 -4.34 2.35 -1.87
N ALA A 196 -4.44 2.99 -3.03
CA ALA A 196 -3.86 2.55 -4.30
C ALA A 196 -3.41 3.74 -5.14
N ASN A 197 -2.35 3.57 -5.94
CA ASN A 197 -1.93 4.55 -6.92
C ASN A 197 -2.76 4.42 -8.21
N ILE A 198 -2.89 5.51 -8.97
CA ILE A 198 -3.67 5.58 -10.20
C ILE A 198 -2.78 5.80 -11.42
N PHE A 199 -3.16 5.20 -12.53
CA PHE A 199 -2.55 5.33 -13.86
C PHE A 199 -3.62 5.59 -14.89
N LEU A 200 -3.27 6.32 -15.93
CA LEU A 200 -4.09 6.48 -17.14
C LEU A 200 -3.26 6.21 -18.39
N VAL A 201 -3.92 5.76 -19.44
CA VAL A 201 -3.36 5.64 -20.79
C VAL A 201 -4.06 6.67 -21.67
N ARG A 202 -3.28 7.47 -22.40
CA ARG A 202 -3.79 8.44 -23.35
C ARG A 202 -2.89 8.48 -24.58
N ASN A 203 -3.47 8.24 -25.77
CA ASN A 203 -2.74 8.23 -27.05
C ASN A 203 -1.48 7.35 -27.01
N GLY A 204 -1.57 6.17 -26.38
CA GLY A 204 -0.47 5.21 -26.25
C GLY A 204 0.59 5.58 -25.20
N VAL A 205 0.42 6.65 -24.45
CA VAL A 205 1.30 7.04 -23.35
C VAL A 205 0.71 6.63 -22.01
N LEU A 206 1.49 5.95 -21.19
CA LEU A 206 1.16 5.64 -19.80
C LEU A 206 1.55 6.80 -18.89
N VAL A 207 0.59 7.36 -18.16
CA VAL A 207 0.78 8.50 -17.27
C VAL A 207 0.38 8.15 -15.85
N THR A 208 1.10 8.67 -14.86
CA THR A 208 0.74 8.58 -13.44
C THR A 208 1.17 9.86 -12.71
N PRO A 209 0.45 10.29 -11.66
CA PRO A 209 0.90 11.37 -10.80
C PRO A 209 2.32 11.11 -10.29
N ASP A 210 3.17 12.11 -10.31
CA ASP A 210 4.53 12.02 -9.81
C ASP A 210 4.59 12.05 -8.26
N VAL A 211 5.77 11.81 -7.70
CA VAL A 211 5.95 11.75 -6.24
C VAL A 211 5.79 13.09 -5.51
N THR A 212 5.61 14.19 -6.24
CA THR A 212 5.32 15.52 -5.68
C THR A 212 3.82 15.80 -5.58
N SER A 213 2.99 14.90 -6.12
CA SER A 213 1.52 15.01 -6.13
C SER A 213 0.87 14.47 -4.84
N ASP A 214 1.52 14.59 -3.69
CA ASP A 214 1.05 14.13 -2.38
C ASP A 214 0.66 12.64 -2.32
N ILE A 215 1.30 11.80 -3.13
CA ILE A 215 1.08 10.36 -3.18
C ILE A 215 2.05 9.60 -2.28
N LEU A 216 1.66 8.38 -1.89
CA LEU A 216 2.62 7.38 -1.44
C LEU A 216 3.36 6.83 -2.67
N ASP A 217 4.71 6.82 -2.64
CA ASP A 217 5.50 6.12 -3.66
C ASP A 217 5.36 4.60 -3.48
N GLY A 218 4.30 4.05 -4.11
CA GLY A 218 3.90 2.66 -3.95
C GLY A 218 4.93 1.68 -4.53
N ILE A 219 5.22 0.60 -3.81
CA ILE A 219 6.12 -0.45 -4.31
C ILE A 219 5.55 -1.08 -5.58
N ASN A 220 4.23 -1.34 -5.62
CA ASN A 220 3.57 -1.80 -6.85
C ASN A 220 3.55 -0.72 -7.93
N ARG A 221 3.44 0.57 -7.59
CA ARG A 221 3.61 1.66 -8.57
C ARG A 221 4.98 1.59 -9.25
N ARG A 222 6.06 1.49 -8.47
CA ARG A 222 7.43 1.32 -9.00
C ARG A 222 7.58 0.06 -9.84
N THR A 223 6.93 -1.03 -9.43
CA THR A 223 6.88 -2.28 -10.21
C THR A 223 6.22 -2.06 -11.58
N ILE A 224 5.04 -1.45 -11.62
CA ILE A 224 4.32 -1.17 -12.87
C ILE A 224 5.13 -0.25 -13.79
N LEU A 225 5.79 0.78 -13.25
CA LEU A 225 6.65 1.67 -14.03
C LEU A 225 7.83 0.92 -14.67
N THR A 226 8.45 -0.01 -13.95
CA THR A 226 9.52 -0.86 -14.50
C THR A 226 8.99 -1.76 -15.60
N LEU A 227 7.92 -2.53 -15.33
CA LEU A 227 7.32 -3.44 -16.30
C LEU A 227 6.81 -2.71 -17.55
N ALA A 228 6.23 -1.52 -17.41
CA ALA A 228 5.78 -0.72 -18.54
C ALA A 228 6.93 -0.30 -19.46
N ARG A 229 8.06 0.11 -18.89
CA ARG A 229 9.26 0.45 -19.66
C ARG A 229 9.85 -0.76 -20.39
N GLU A 230 9.83 -1.93 -19.76
CA GLU A 230 10.25 -3.20 -20.38
C GLU A 230 9.35 -3.63 -21.55
N GLU A 231 8.04 -3.34 -21.46
CA GLU A 231 7.10 -3.54 -22.57
C GLU A 231 7.24 -2.47 -23.68
N GLY A 232 8.20 -1.55 -23.56
CA GLY A 232 8.44 -0.48 -24.55
C GLY A 232 7.41 0.65 -24.52
N LEU A 233 6.61 0.75 -23.45
CA LEU A 233 5.64 1.84 -23.32
C LEU A 233 6.34 3.16 -23.00
N THR A 234 5.88 4.23 -23.62
CA THR A 234 6.25 5.59 -23.20
C THR A 234 5.57 5.89 -21.87
N VAL A 235 6.37 6.20 -20.84
CA VAL A 235 5.90 6.44 -19.48
C VAL A 235 6.18 7.88 -19.07
N GLN A 236 5.18 8.57 -18.51
CA GLN A 236 5.30 9.90 -17.94
C GLN A 236 4.84 9.92 -16.49
N GLU A 237 5.71 10.40 -15.61
CA GLU A 237 5.42 10.73 -14.23
C GLU A 237 5.30 12.25 -14.15
N ARG A 238 4.08 12.76 -13.95
CA ARG A 238 3.80 14.21 -13.97
C ARG A 238 2.52 14.54 -13.23
N THR A 239 2.27 15.81 -13.00
CA THR A 239 0.97 16.32 -12.58
C THR A 239 -0.12 15.91 -13.58
N VAL A 240 -1.28 15.53 -13.06
CA VAL A 240 -2.45 15.06 -13.83
C VAL A 240 -3.67 15.89 -13.43
N ASP A 241 -4.33 16.49 -14.41
CA ASP A 241 -5.61 17.16 -14.19
C ASP A 241 -6.76 16.15 -14.13
N LEU A 242 -7.76 16.42 -13.28
CA LEU A 242 -8.91 15.52 -13.13
C LEU A 242 -9.59 15.21 -14.47
N THR A 243 -9.73 16.19 -15.33
CA THR A 243 -10.41 16.03 -16.62
C THR A 243 -9.67 15.13 -17.60
N GLU A 244 -8.36 14.92 -17.42
CA GLU A 244 -7.61 13.94 -18.22
C GLU A 244 -8.11 12.51 -17.98
N LEU A 245 -8.53 12.19 -16.74
CA LEU A 245 -9.10 10.88 -16.44
C LEU A 245 -10.43 10.62 -17.18
N TYR A 246 -11.23 11.67 -17.41
CA TYR A 246 -12.51 11.53 -18.12
C TYR A 246 -12.38 11.24 -19.62
N ILE A 247 -11.23 11.60 -20.21
CA ILE A 247 -10.94 11.41 -21.64
C ILE A 247 -9.83 10.38 -21.87
N ALA A 248 -9.41 9.68 -20.82
CA ALA A 248 -8.40 8.62 -20.91
C ALA A 248 -8.92 7.43 -21.74
N ASP A 249 -8.01 6.79 -22.47
CA ASP A 249 -8.31 5.58 -23.22
C ASP A 249 -8.45 4.37 -22.26
N GLU A 250 -7.62 4.34 -21.21
CA GLU A 250 -7.68 3.38 -20.11
C GLU A 250 -7.35 4.11 -18.78
N VAL A 251 -7.95 3.66 -17.69
CA VAL A 251 -7.54 3.99 -16.32
C VAL A 251 -7.44 2.69 -15.52
N PHE A 252 -6.39 2.56 -14.74
CA PHE A 252 -6.25 1.46 -13.79
C PHE A 252 -5.58 1.93 -12.50
N VAL A 253 -5.70 1.13 -11.48
CA VAL A 253 -5.09 1.36 -10.17
C VAL A 253 -4.15 0.23 -9.81
N CYS A 254 -3.17 0.49 -8.96
CA CYS A 254 -2.32 -0.55 -8.41
C CYS A 254 -2.03 -0.37 -6.92
N GLY A 255 -1.92 -1.49 -6.22
CA GLY A 255 -1.63 -1.54 -4.80
C GLY A 255 -1.47 -2.97 -4.32
N THR A 256 -0.99 -3.17 -3.09
CA THR A 256 -0.76 -4.52 -2.55
C THR A 256 -2.02 -5.38 -2.58
N SER A 257 -3.14 -4.84 -2.10
CA SER A 257 -4.41 -5.58 -2.07
C SER A 257 -5.25 -5.43 -3.34
N ALA A 258 -4.98 -4.41 -4.17
CA ALA A 258 -5.69 -4.19 -5.42
C ALA A 258 -5.05 -4.95 -6.60
N GLY A 259 -3.77 -5.35 -6.47
CA GLY A 259 -3.00 -5.82 -7.62
C GLY A 259 -2.94 -4.76 -8.70
N VAL A 260 -3.33 -5.10 -9.94
CA VAL A 260 -3.62 -4.17 -11.03
C VAL A 260 -5.09 -4.31 -11.39
N ALA A 261 -5.86 -3.26 -11.16
CA ALA A 261 -7.31 -3.27 -11.32
C ALA A 261 -7.79 -2.19 -12.29
N PRO A 262 -8.58 -2.54 -13.33
CA PRO A 262 -9.12 -1.57 -14.26
C PRO A 262 -10.17 -0.69 -13.60
N VAL A 263 -10.30 0.54 -14.10
CA VAL A 263 -11.35 1.49 -13.74
C VAL A 263 -12.23 1.70 -14.97
N TYR A 264 -13.53 1.48 -14.84
CA TYR A 264 -14.46 1.62 -15.97
C TYR A 264 -15.40 2.81 -15.85
N GLU A 265 -15.47 3.46 -14.69
CA GLU A 265 -16.30 4.64 -14.46
C GLU A 265 -15.64 5.60 -13.46
N ILE A 266 -15.70 6.89 -13.75
CA ILE A 266 -15.26 7.96 -12.85
C ILE A 266 -16.34 9.05 -12.83
N ASP A 267 -16.89 9.37 -11.64
CA ASP A 267 -17.93 10.38 -11.43
C ASP A 267 -19.14 10.22 -12.40
N GLY A 268 -19.57 8.97 -12.61
CA GLY A 268 -20.68 8.63 -13.52
C GLY A 268 -20.32 8.66 -15.01
N ARG A 269 -19.04 8.90 -15.39
CA ARG A 269 -18.54 8.90 -16.77
C ARG A 269 -17.81 7.60 -17.05
N ALA A 270 -18.12 6.99 -18.20
CA ALA A 270 -17.39 5.81 -18.68
C ALA A 270 -15.93 6.16 -18.99
N VAL A 271 -15.02 5.27 -18.63
CA VAL A 271 -13.62 5.29 -19.05
C VAL A 271 -13.47 4.40 -20.28
N GLY A 272 -12.90 4.94 -21.35
CA GLY A 272 -12.67 4.20 -22.58
C GLY A 272 -13.92 3.47 -23.08
N SER A 273 -13.77 2.17 -23.41
CA SER A 273 -14.87 1.28 -23.85
C SER A 273 -15.65 0.61 -22.72
N LYS A 274 -15.38 0.93 -21.46
CA LYS A 274 -15.86 0.22 -20.24
C LYS A 274 -15.31 -1.20 -20.09
N GLU A 275 -14.29 -1.55 -20.85
CA GLU A 275 -13.59 -2.83 -20.74
C GLU A 275 -12.14 -2.58 -20.33
N SER A 276 -11.48 -3.62 -19.82
CA SER A 276 -10.04 -3.54 -19.54
C SER A 276 -9.28 -3.37 -20.85
N GLY A 277 -8.59 -2.25 -21.00
CA GLY A 277 -7.80 -1.98 -22.19
C GLY A 277 -6.53 -2.83 -22.28
N PRO A 278 -5.91 -2.89 -23.48
CA PRO A 278 -4.77 -3.76 -23.75
C PRO A 278 -3.53 -3.47 -22.88
N VAL A 279 -3.27 -2.21 -22.53
CA VAL A 279 -2.14 -1.85 -21.67
C VAL A 279 -2.38 -2.35 -20.24
N THR A 280 -3.58 -2.11 -19.70
CA THR A 280 -3.99 -2.60 -18.37
C THR A 280 -3.88 -4.13 -18.28
N LEU A 281 -4.37 -4.86 -19.29
CA LEU A 281 -4.32 -6.33 -19.34
C LEU A 281 -2.87 -6.84 -19.40
N THR A 282 -2.03 -6.22 -20.22
CA THR A 282 -0.61 -6.57 -20.33
C THR A 282 0.12 -6.37 -19.01
N LEU A 283 -0.01 -5.18 -18.39
CA LEU A 283 0.65 -4.87 -17.13
C LEU A 283 0.12 -5.73 -15.97
N ARG A 284 -1.18 -6.04 -15.95
CA ARG A 284 -1.77 -6.98 -14.98
C ARG A 284 -1.15 -8.36 -15.09
N LYS A 285 -1.06 -8.91 -16.32
CA LYS A 285 -0.45 -10.22 -16.56
C LYS A 285 1.04 -10.23 -16.15
N ARG A 286 1.79 -9.20 -16.54
CA ARG A 286 3.21 -9.06 -16.17
C ARG A 286 3.39 -8.97 -14.65
N HIS A 287 2.57 -8.18 -13.98
CA HIS A 287 2.60 -8.05 -12.52
C HIS A 287 2.29 -9.37 -11.82
N GLN A 288 1.28 -10.11 -12.28
CA GLN A 288 0.95 -11.43 -11.73
C GLN A 288 2.09 -12.43 -11.93
N ALA A 289 2.73 -12.42 -13.09
CA ALA A 289 3.90 -13.27 -13.35
C ALA A 289 5.07 -12.92 -12.42
N ALA A 290 5.35 -11.63 -12.19
CA ALA A 290 6.40 -11.17 -11.30
C ALA A 290 6.15 -11.54 -9.82
N LEU A 291 4.89 -11.59 -9.39
CA LEU A 291 4.52 -12.07 -8.05
C LEU A 291 4.80 -13.57 -7.87
N ALA A 292 4.55 -14.37 -8.89
CA ALA A 292 4.67 -15.82 -8.82
C ALA A 292 6.13 -16.29 -8.90
N SER A 293 6.91 -15.71 -9.80
CA SER A 293 8.34 -16.01 -9.94
C SER A 293 9.05 -14.86 -10.65
N ASP A 294 10.17 -14.43 -10.11
CA ASP A 294 10.96 -13.36 -10.68
C ASP A 294 12.44 -13.71 -10.66
N GLU A 295 12.93 -14.27 -11.76
CA GLU A 295 14.33 -14.62 -11.97
C GLU A 295 15.15 -13.41 -12.46
N VAL A 296 14.49 -12.36 -12.96
CA VAL A 296 15.14 -11.22 -13.63
C VAL A 296 15.49 -10.10 -12.64
N HIS A 297 14.55 -9.74 -11.77
CA HIS A 297 14.69 -8.55 -10.91
C HIS A 297 15.10 -8.86 -9.47
N GLY A 298 15.02 -10.13 -9.05
CA GLY A 298 15.26 -10.52 -7.67
C GLY A 298 14.22 -9.99 -6.69
N TRP A 299 12.96 -9.75 -7.15
CA TRP A 299 11.89 -9.22 -6.32
C TRP A 299 11.23 -10.24 -5.40
N VAL A 300 11.46 -11.53 -5.65
CA VAL A 300 10.88 -12.62 -4.87
C VAL A 300 11.88 -13.15 -3.86
N SER A 301 11.54 -13.06 -2.59
CA SER A 301 12.34 -13.58 -1.47
C SER A 301 11.71 -14.84 -0.90
N VAL A 302 12.45 -15.93 -0.77
CA VAL A 302 12.00 -17.14 -0.09
C VAL A 302 12.04 -16.92 1.42
N LEU A 303 10.91 -17.22 2.09
CA LEU A 303 10.75 -17.13 3.54
C LEU A 303 11.06 -18.44 4.24
#